data_0a06a330058d99c6642c7223662748bc
#
_entry.id   0a06a330058d99c6642c7223662748bc
#
_cell.length_a   1.000
_cell.length_b   1.000
_cell.length_c   1.000
_cell.angle_alpha   90.00
_cell.angle_beta   90.00
_cell.angle_gamma   90.00
#
_symmetry.space_group_name_H-M   'P 1'
#
loop_
_entity.id
_entity.type
_entity.pdbx_description
1 polymer ?
#
loop_
_entity_poly.entity_id
_entity_poly.type
_entity_poly.pdbx_seq_one_letter_code
_entity_poly.pdbx_strand_id
1 'polypeptide(L)'
;MAETQNDPLLPGYSFNAHLVTGLTPIEAQGYLDFFIDRPLGMKGYILNLTIRGEGVINNHGEQFVCRPGDMLLFPPGEIHHYGRHPDASEWYHQWVYFRPRAYWHEWLNWPTIFAQTGFFRPDEQWQARFGELFGQIVDAGQGAG
;
A
#
# COMPACT_ATOMS: atom_id res chain seq x y z
N MET A 1 -11.33 14.17 17.84
CA MET A 1 -10.35 15.20 17.45
C MET A 1 -10.08 15.13 15.97
N ALA A 2 -10.16 16.25 15.29
CA ALA A 2 -10.04 16.32 13.83
C ALA A 2 -8.67 15.83 13.35
N GLU A 3 -7.59 16.19 14.05
CA GLU A 3 -6.24 15.79 13.67
C GLU A 3 -6.06 14.28 13.70
N THR A 4 -6.58 13.63 14.75
CA THR A 4 -6.48 12.19 14.88
C THR A 4 -7.26 11.46 13.77
N GLN A 5 -8.42 12.02 13.40
CA GLN A 5 -9.26 11.43 12.37
C GLN A 5 -8.67 11.58 10.97
N ASN A 6 -7.70 12.47 10.79
CA ASN A 6 -7.08 12.71 9.49
C ASN A 6 -5.79 11.94 9.28
N ASP A 7 -5.43 11.04 10.19
CA ASP A 7 -4.23 10.20 10.03
C ASP A 7 -4.63 8.89 9.33
N PRO A 8 -4.22 8.70 8.06
CA PRO A 8 -4.60 7.49 7.32
C PRO A 8 -4.01 6.20 7.87
N LEU A 9 -3.05 6.28 8.79
CA LEU A 9 -2.48 5.09 9.41
C LEU A 9 -3.27 4.60 10.61
N LEU A 10 -4.19 5.41 11.14
CA LEU A 10 -4.94 5.03 12.33
C LEU A 10 -6.11 4.11 11.99
N PRO A 11 -6.39 3.13 12.87
CA PRO A 11 -7.60 2.32 12.72
C PRO A 11 -8.84 3.20 12.70
N GLY A 12 -9.78 2.89 11.84
CA GLY A 12 -11.00 3.65 11.74
C GLY A 12 -10.93 4.91 10.89
N TYR A 13 -9.75 5.23 10.32
CA TYR A 13 -9.66 6.34 9.38
C TYR A 13 -10.58 6.08 8.18
N SER A 14 -11.35 7.09 7.82
CA SER A 14 -12.27 7.00 6.69
C SER A 14 -11.80 7.91 5.56
N PHE A 15 -11.48 7.31 4.41
CA PHE A 15 -11.12 8.06 3.21
C PHE A 15 -12.41 8.49 2.49
N ASN A 16 -12.66 9.80 2.50
CA ASN A 16 -13.84 10.36 1.86
C ASN A 16 -13.57 10.78 0.40
N ALA A 17 -12.30 10.89 0.02
CA ALA A 17 -11.92 11.25 -1.35
C ALA A 17 -11.83 9.99 -2.21
N HIS A 18 -11.94 10.19 -3.54
CA HIS A 18 -11.76 9.09 -4.50
C HIS A 18 -10.30 8.73 -4.74
N LEU A 19 -9.39 9.61 -4.36
CA LEU A 19 -7.95 9.40 -4.51
C LEU A 19 -7.23 9.99 -3.30
N VAL A 20 -6.51 9.14 -2.58
CA VAL A 20 -5.65 9.57 -1.47
C VAL A 20 -4.31 8.88 -1.66
N THR A 21 -3.22 9.62 -1.54
CA THR A 21 -1.87 9.08 -1.76
C THR A 21 -0.95 9.45 -0.61
N GLY A 22 0.12 8.68 -0.44
CA GLY A 22 1.11 9.00 0.57
C GLY A 22 2.36 8.14 0.48
N LEU A 23 3.30 8.46 1.35
CA LEU A 23 4.51 7.70 1.59
C LEU A 23 4.56 7.37 3.07
N THR A 24 4.84 6.11 3.38
CA THR A 24 5.00 5.66 4.76
C THR A 24 6.46 5.22 4.96
N PRO A 25 7.29 6.07 5.62
CA PRO A 25 8.70 5.77 5.83
C PRO A 25 8.92 5.11 7.19
N ILE A 26 8.76 3.78 7.25
CA ILE A 26 8.89 3.04 8.50
C ILE A 26 10.37 2.75 8.76
N GLU A 27 10.84 3.15 9.93
CA GLU A 27 12.18 2.83 10.40
C GLU A 27 12.09 2.06 11.71
N ALA A 28 13.01 1.11 11.91
CA ALA A 28 13.02 0.29 13.11
C ALA A 28 13.05 1.18 14.35
N GLN A 29 12.13 0.92 15.29
CA GLN A 29 11.98 1.67 16.55
C GLN A 29 11.50 3.12 16.35
N GLY A 30 11.15 3.51 15.13
CA GLY A 30 10.57 4.81 14.86
C GLY A 30 9.10 4.86 15.26
N TYR A 31 8.51 6.07 15.20
CA TYR A 31 7.12 6.24 15.62
C TYR A 31 6.10 5.58 14.69
N LEU A 32 6.50 5.25 13.46
CA LEU A 32 5.66 4.53 12.50
C LEU A 32 5.91 3.03 12.50
N ASP A 33 6.78 2.52 13.39
CA ASP A 33 7.16 1.12 13.42
C ASP A 33 6.10 0.29 14.15
N PHE A 34 4.94 0.16 13.53
CA PHE A 34 3.86 -0.70 13.99
C PHE A 34 3.17 -1.29 12.77
N PHE A 35 2.42 -2.37 12.98
CA PHE A 35 1.67 -3.00 11.89
C PHE A 35 0.40 -2.19 11.60
N ILE A 36 0.18 -1.93 10.32
CA ILE A 36 -1.10 -1.43 9.84
C ILE A 36 -2.07 -2.60 9.92
N ASP A 37 -3.17 -2.40 10.64
CA ASP A 37 -4.13 -3.46 10.91
C ASP A 37 -5.54 -2.98 10.57
N ARG A 38 -6.05 -3.49 9.45
CA ARG A 38 -7.42 -3.22 9.01
C ARG A 38 -8.07 -4.58 8.68
N PRO A 39 -8.63 -5.24 9.69
CA PRO A 39 -9.14 -6.61 9.49
C PRO A 39 -10.29 -6.71 8.50
N LEU A 40 -11.01 -5.62 8.24
CA LEU A 40 -12.08 -5.58 7.25
C LEU A 40 -11.68 -4.85 5.97
N GLY A 41 -10.38 -4.48 5.87
CA GLY A 41 -9.87 -3.76 4.71
C GLY A 41 -10.44 -2.36 4.58
N MET A 42 -10.52 -1.89 3.35
CA MET A 42 -11.03 -0.56 3.02
C MET A 42 -12.17 -0.69 2.01
N LYS A 43 -12.90 0.40 1.80
CA LYS A 43 -13.99 0.44 0.82
C LYS A 43 -13.47 0.55 -0.62
N GLY A 44 -12.27 1.08 -0.80
CA GLY A 44 -11.62 1.17 -2.09
C GLY A 44 -10.40 0.27 -2.17
N TYR A 45 -9.67 0.42 -3.25
CA TYR A 45 -8.41 -0.29 -3.48
C TYR A 45 -7.25 0.47 -2.86
N ILE A 46 -6.22 -0.27 -2.43
CA ILE A 46 -4.92 0.33 -2.12
C ILE A 46 -3.87 -0.36 -2.99
N LEU A 47 -3.14 0.45 -3.74
CA LEU A 47 -1.97 0.04 -4.50
C LEU A 47 -0.74 0.49 -3.73
N ASN A 48 0.18 -0.44 -3.47
CA ASN A 48 1.33 -0.24 -2.60
C ASN A 48 2.59 -0.57 -3.37
N LEU A 49 3.60 0.30 -3.33
CA LEU A 49 4.90 0.08 -3.94
C LEU A 49 5.98 0.20 -2.89
N THR A 50 6.75 -0.88 -2.68
CA THR A 50 7.92 -0.85 -1.82
C THR A 50 9.07 -0.15 -2.55
N ILE A 51 9.66 0.87 -1.92
CA ILE A 51 10.76 1.62 -2.51
C ILE A 51 12.08 1.39 -1.78
N ARG A 52 12.06 1.07 -0.49
CA ARG A 52 13.28 0.79 0.29
C ARG A 52 12.97 -0.21 1.39
N GLY A 53 13.94 -1.05 1.71
CA GLY A 53 13.81 -2.01 2.79
C GLY A 53 12.86 -3.15 2.45
N GLU A 54 12.33 -3.80 3.46
CA GLU A 54 11.43 -4.94 3.28
C GLU A 54 10.27 -4.85 4.24
N GLY A 55 9.09 -5.23 3.75
CA GLY A 55 7.90 -5.34 4.54
C GLY A 55 7.38 -6.77 4.57
N VAL A 56 6.54 -7.07 5.53
CA VAL A 56 5.87 -8.36 5.61
C VAL A 56 4.36 -8.14 5.64
N ILE A 57 3.67 -8.93 4.84
CA ILE A 57 2.22 -8.91 4.76
C ILE A 57 1.70 -10.23 5.31
N ASN A 58 0.78 -10.18 6.28
CA ASN A 58 0.16 -11.35 6.86
C ASN A 58 -1.29 -11.46 6.41
N ASN A 59 -1.72 -12.67 6.07
CA ASN A 59 -3.10 -12.92 5.68
C ASN A 59 -3.47 -14.35 6.07
N HIS A 60 -4.30 -14.48 7.10
CA HIS A 60 -4.80 -15.78 7.58
C HIS A 60 -3.71 -16.82 7.79
N GLY A 61 -2.63 -16.42 8.46
CA GLY A 61 -1.51 -17.31 8.77
C GLY A 61 -0.47 -17.43 7.68
N GLU A 62 -0.72 -16.90 6.50
CA GLU A 62 0.25 -16.86 5.42
C GLU A 62 1.02 -15.55 5.46
N GLN A 63 2.29 -15.58 5.06
CA GLN A 63 3.15 -14.41 5.02
C GLN A 63 3.75 -14.22 3.64
N PHE A 64 3.92 -12.95 3.27
CA PHE A 64 4.61 -12.58 2.05
C PHE A 64 5.59 -11.44 2.36
N VAL A 65 6.83 -11.56 1.89
CA VAL A 65 7.85 -10.51 2.08
C VAL A 65 7.93 -9.69 0.81
N CYS A 66 7.71 -8.39 0.92
CA CYS A 66 7.83 -7.49 -0.22
C CYS A 66 9.15 -6.74 -0.17
N ARG A 67 9.73 -6.50 -1.34
CA ARG A 67 11.04 -5.91 -1.56
C ARG A 67 10.94 -4.73 -2.50
N PRO A 68 11.99 -3.89 -2.59
CA PRO A 68 11.95 -2.75 -3.50
C PRO A 68 11.54 -3.16 -4.92
N GLY A 69 10.59 -2.43 -5.47
CA GLY A 69 10.00 -2.71 -6.78
C GLY A 69 8.73 -3.54 -6.75
N ASP A 70 8.40 -4.17 -5.63
CA ASP A 70 7.20 -4.99 -5.53
C ASP A 70 5.96 -4.12 -5.37
N MET A 71 4.93 -4.45 -6.13
CA MET A 71 3.64 -3.77 -6.08
C MET A 71 2.57 -4.74 -5.60
N LEU A 72 1.76 -4.27 -4.66
CA LEU A 72 0.65 -5.04 -4.09
C LEU A 72 -0.64 -4.28 -4.31
N LEU A 73 -1.69 -4.99 -4.67
CA LEU A 73 -3.01 -4.42 -4.88
C LEU A 73 -4.00 -5.07 -3.93
N PHE A 74 -4.48 -4.29 -2.96
CA PHE A 74 -5.46 -4.75 -1.99
C PHE A 74 -6.84 -4.31 -2.44
N PRO A 75 -7.71 -5.25 -2.87
CA PRO A 75 -9.07 -4.88 -3.25
C PRO A 75 -9.93 -4.55 -2.04
N PRO A 76 -11.11 -3.95 -2.25
CA PRO A 76 -12.02 -3.66 -1.16
C PRO A 76 -12.32 -4.90 -0.33
N GLY A 77 -12.30 -4.74 0.99
CA GLY A 77 -12.63 -5.83 1.92
C GLY A 77 -11.51 -6.79 2.22
N GLU A 78 -10.39 -6.75 1.47
CA GLU A 78 -9.25 -7.61 1.77
C GLU A 78 -8.56 -7.12 3.04
N ILE A 79 -8.19 -8.05 3.90
CA ILE A 79 -7.51 -7.73 5.16
C ILE A 79 -6.20 -6.98 4.90
N HIS A 80 -5.95 -5.94 5.67
CA HIS A 80 -4.66 -5.24 5.69
C HIS A 80 -3.97 -5.55 7.02
N HIS A 81 -2.88 -6.28 6.97
CA HIS A 81 -2.06 -6.53 8.14
C HIS A 81 -0.62 -6.60 7.68
N TYR A 82 0.09 -5.48 7.77
CA TYR A 82 1.45 -5.40 7.23
C TYR A 82 2.28 -4.37 7.98
N GLY A 83 3.59 -4.60 7.95
CA GLY A 83 4.54 -3.73 8.61
C GLY A 83 5.96 -4.05 8.17
N ARG A 84 6.93 -3.40 8.80
CA ARG A 84 8.34 -3.65 8.53
C ARG A 84 8.68 -5.11 8.83
N HIS A 85 9.45 -5.74 7.95
CA HIS A 85 9.96 -7.08 8.21
C HIS A 85 10.90 -7.02 9.43
N PRO A 86 10.81 -7.98 10.37
CA PRO A 86 11.63 -7.93 11.59
C PRO A 86 13.12 -7.84 11.35
N ASP A 87 13.62 -8.44 10.27
CA ASP A 87 15.06 -8.46 9.95
C ASP A 87 15.50 -7.26 9.12
N ALA A 88 14.59 -6.38 8.70
CA ALA A 88 14.92 -5.18 7.94
C ALA A 88 15.00 -3.97 8.87
N SER A 89 15.93 -3.05 8.57
CA SER A 89 16.04 -1.82 9.36
C SER A 89 15.00 -0.77 8.99
N GLU A 90 14.36 -0.95 7.85
CA GLU A 90 13.39 0.02 7.33
C GLU A 90 12.46 -0.63 6.33
N TRP A 91 11.32 0.01 6.11
CA TRP A 91 10.41 -0.32 5.01
C TRP A 91 9.70 0.94 4.58
N TYR A 92 10.14 1.51 3.47
CA TYR A 92 9.52 2.70 2.88
C TYR A 92 8.63 2.24 1.75
N HIS A 93 7.36 2.62 1.79
CA HIS A 93 6.44 2.28 0.71
C HIS A 93 5.54 3.48 0.39
N GLN A 94 5.28 3.66 -0.89
CA GLN A 94 4.31 4.60 -1.40
C GLN A 94 2.98 3.87 -1.59
N TRP A 95 1.88 4.58 -1.43
CA TRP A 95 0.57 3.97 -1.57
C TRP A 95 -0.42 4.94 -2.21
N VAL A 96 -1.41 4.35 -2.91
CA VAL A 96 -2.50 5.08 -3.56
C VAL A 96 -3.78 4.36 -3.18
N TYR A 97 -4.67 5.08 -2.48
CA TYR A 97 -6.03 4.63 -2.25
C TYR A 97 -6.91 5.21 -3.35
N PHE A 98 -7.74 4.38 -3.97
CA PHE A 98 -8.60 4.87 -5.06
C PHE A 98 -9.87 4.03 -5.15
N ARG A 99 -10.91 4.67 -5.69
CA ARG A 99 -12.14 4.00 -6.07
C ARG A 99 -12.22 4.03 -7.60
N PRO A 100 -11.98 2.89 -8.25
CA PRO A 100 -11.87 2.88 -9.70
C PRO A 100 -13.22 3.04 -10.37
N ARG A 101 -13.19 3.56 -11.58
CA ARG A 101 -14.35 3.52 -12.46
C ARG A 101 -14.55 2.07 -12.94
N ALA A 102 -15.78 1.73 -13.29
CA ALA A 102 -16.12 0.34 -13.65
C ALA A 102 -15.24 -0.21 -14.78
N TYR A 103 -14.88 0.60 -15.75
CA TYR A 103 -14.08 0.13 -16.89
C TYR A 103 -12.61 -0.12 -16.55
N TRP A 104 -12.16 0.22 -15.34
CA TRP A 104 -10.79 -0.07 -14.89
C TRP A 104 -10.63 -1.51 -14.39
N HIS A 105 -11.71 -2.24 -14.19
CA HIS A 105 -11.62 -3.55 -13.54
C HIS A 105 -10.73 -4.54 -14.28
N GLU A 106 -10.65 -4.46 -15.60
CA GLU A 106 -9.75 -5.32 -16.36
C GLU A 106 -8.28 -5.10 -15.98
N TRP A 107 -7.92 -3.85 -15.67
CA TRP A 107 -6.55 -3.49 -15.29
C TRP A 107 -6.20 -3.89 -13.86
N LEU A 108 -7.21 -4.23 -13.07
CA LEU A 108 -7.04 -4.56 -11.65
C LEU A 108 -7.08 -6.06 -11.40
N ASN A 109 -7.16 -6.84 -12.45
CA ASN A 109 -7.19 -8.30 -12.35
C ASN A 109 -5.77 -8.85 -12.42
N TRP A 110 -5.06 -8.78 -11.30
CA TRP A 110 -3.67 -9.19 -11.20
C TRP A 110 -3.55 -10.63 -10.69
N PRO A 111 -2.42 -11.32 -10.96
CA PRO A 111 -2.10 -12.54 -10.23
C PRO A 111 -2.08 -12.26 -8.73
N THR A 112 -2.53 -13.22 -7.94
CA THR A 112 -2.68 -13.01 -6.49
C THR A 112 -1.68 -13.85 -5.69
N ILE A 113 -1.26 -13.34 -4.53
CA ILE A 113 -0.41 -14.06 -3.58
C ILE A 113 -1.23 -14.67 -2.44
N PHE A 114 -2.33 -14.03 -2.10
CA PHE A 114 -3.33 -14.55 -1.17
C PHE A 114 -4.63 -14.74 -1.95
N ALA A 115 -5.74 -14.90 -1.24
CA ALA A 115 -7.02 -15.11 -1.91
C ALA A 115 -7.38 -13.98 -2.88
N GLN A 116 -7.08 -12.73 -2.53
CA GLN A 116 -7.49 -11.58 -3.33
C GLN A 116 -6.41 -10.52 -3.54
N THR A 117 -5.31 -10.57 -2.82
CA THR A 117 -4.26 -9.54 -2.91
C THR A 117 -3.45 -9.73 -4.17
N GLY A 118 -3.51 -8.75 -5.08
CA GLY A 118 -2.74 -8.79 -6.32
C GLY A 118 -1.26 -8.48 -6.08
N PHE A 119 -0.40 -9.09 -6.88
CA PHE A 119 1.03 -8.91 -6.80
C PHE A 119 1.61 -8.72 -8.20
N PHE A 120 2.49 -7.72 -8.33
CA PHE A 120 3.22 -7.47 -9.57
C PHE A 120 4.63 -7.02 -9.25
N ARG A 121 5.61 -7.63 -9.91
CA ARG A 121 7.01 -7.22 -9.83
C ARG A 121 7.47 -6.90 -11.25
N PRO A 122 7.68 -5.61 -11.58
CA PRO A 122 8.21 -5.26 -12.89
C PRO A 122 9.58 -5.88 -13.11
N ASP A 123 9.88 -6.25 -14.36
CA ASP A 123 11.23 -6.65 -14.73
C ASP A 123 12.20 -5.54 -14.37
N GLU A 124 13.46 -5.91 -14.08
CA GLU A 124 14.47 -4.97 -13.61
C GLU A 124 14.60 -3.74 -14.51
N GLN A 125 14.53 -3.94 -15.81
CA GLN A 125 14.63 -2.85 -16.79
C GLN A 125 13.48 -1.85 -16.70
N TRP A 126 12.34 -2.22 -16.10
CA TRP A 126 11.16 -1.39 -15.98
C TRP A 126 10.95 -0.80 -14.58
N GLN A 127 11.69 -1.28 -13.59
CA GLN A 127 11.45 -0.88 -12.20
C GLN A 127 11.60 0.62 -11.99
N ALA A 128 12.62 1.24 -12.58
CA ALA A 128 12.83 2.68 -12.45
C ALA A 128 11.65 3.47 -13.05
N ARG A 129 11.15 3.02 -14.19
CA ARG A 129 10.02 3.69 -14.86
C ARG A 129 8.73 3.58 -14.06
N PHE A 130 8.46 2.38 -13.52
CA PHE A 130 7.28 2.20 -12.66
C PHE A 130 7.39 3.05 -11.40
N GLY A 131 8.57 3.11 -10.77
CA GLY A 131 8.78 3.94 -9.60
C GLY A 131 8.55 5.43 -9.89
N GLU A 132 9.04 5.90 -11.03
CA GLU A 132 8.84 7.29 -11.47
C GLU A 132 7.34 7.59 -11.66
N LEU A 133 6.64 6.73 -12.37
CA LEU A 133 5.20 6.91 -12.61
C LEU A 133 4.40 6.87 -11.30
N PHE A 134 4.75 5.95 -10.41
CA PHE A 134 4.08 5.84 -9.12
C PHE A 134 4.31 7.12 -8.29
N GLY A 135 5.54 7.63 -8.29
CA GLY A 135 5.86 8.88 -7.60
C GLY A 135 5.06 10.05 -8.13
N GLN A 136 4.84 10.11 -9.45
CA GLN A 136 4.01 11.16 -10.06
C GLN A 136 2.56 11.07 -9.59
N ILE A 137 2.03 9.85 -9.45
CA ILE A 137 0.66 9.66 -8.94
C ILE A 137 0.57 10.13 -7.48
N VAL A 138 1.57 9.78 -6.66
CA VAL A 138 1.59 10.20 -5.25
C VAL A 138 1.63 11.71 -5.14
N ASP A 139 2.52 12.37 -5.90
CA ASP A 139 2.64 13.83 -5.89
C ASP A 139 1.34 14.50 -6.35
N ALA A 140 0.73 13.98 -7.40
CA ALA A 140 -0.52 14.52 -7.93
C ALA A 140 -1.66 14.39 -6.91
N GLY A 141 -1.74 13.25 -6.23
CA GLY A 141 -2.75 13.02 -5.22
C GLY A 141 -2.62 13.97 -4.03
N GLN A 142 -1.40 14.26 -3.61
CA GLN A 142 -1.15 15.19 -2.51
C GLN A 142 -1.38 16.64 -2.93
N GLY A 143 -1.04 16.98 -4.17
CA GLY A 143 -1.26 18.33 -4.68
C GLY A 143 -2.71 18.66 -4.95
N ALA A 144 -3.58 17.65 -5.11
CA ALA A 144 -5.00 17.84 -5.38
C ALA A 144 -5.80 18.16 -4.11
N GLY A 145 -5.20 18.01 -2.95
CA GLY A 145 -5.84 18.25 -1.65
C GLY A 145 -6.22 19.70 -1.37
#